data_f5fb2a5497296950299c729041ca3170
#
_entry.id   f5fb2a5497296950299c729041ca3170
#
_cell.length_a   1.000
_cell.length_b   1.000
_cell.length_c   1.000
_cell.angle_alpha   90.00
_cell.angle_beta   90.00
_cell.angle_gamma   90.00
#
_symmetry.space_group_name_H-M   'P 1'
#
loop_
_entity.id
_entity.type
_entity.pdbx_description
1 polymer ?
#
loop_
_entity_poly.entity_id
_entity_poly.type
_entity_poly.pdbx_seq_one_letter_code
_entity_poly.pdbx_strand_id
1 'polypeptide(L)'
;MNNKLIKYRYINGDIYIGEYNNNKRNGKGIMKYNNKEIYNGEWKDDKKEGKGIYIFKNDENDIIGIKGKKYIGEYKNDIIDGEGIMYYKNREIYKGKMKDKKKEGIGEIIYKNGDKYKGEWKNDKR
;
A
#
# COMPACT_ATOMS: atom_id res chain seq x y z
N MET A 1 -4.54 22.82 -15.52
CA MET A 1 -3.34 22.35 -16.20
C MET A 1 -3.37 20.84 -16.33
N ASN A 2 -3.07 20.33 -17.50
CA ASN A 2 -3.14 18.90 -17.77
C ASN A 2 -1.85 18.19 -17.34
N ASN A 3 -2.00 17.04 -16.70
CA ASN A 3 -0.87 16.17 -16.43
C ASN A 3 -0.39 15.53 -17.73
N LYS A 4 0.89 15.27 -17.82
CA LYS A 4 1.49 14.53 -18.92
C LYS A 4 1.70 13.08 -18.51
N LEU A 5 1.53 12.17 -19.46
CA LEU A 5 1.86 10.76 -19.25
C LEU A 5 3.32 10.54 -19.63
N ILE A 6 4.08 9.96 -18.74
CA ILE A 6 5.50 9.70 -18.96
C ILE A 6 5.87 8.29 -18.54
N LYS A 7 7.01 7.83 -19.04
CA LYS A 7 7.71 6.65 -18.54
C LYS A 7 9.11 7.11 -18.16
N TYR A 8 9.47 6.93 -16.91
CA TYR A 8 10.76 7.39 -16.40
C TYR A 8 11.48 6.28 -15.63
N ARG A 9 12.75 6.07 -15.97
CA ARG A 9 13.60 5.12 -15.25
C ARG A 9 14.56 5.90 -14.36
N TYR A 10 14.49 5.63 -13.06
CA TYR A 10 15.39 6.26 -12.10
C TYR A 10 16.72 5.54 -12.08
N ILE A 11 17.73 6.24 -11.58
CA ILE A 11 19.10 5.72 -11.51
C ILE A 11 19.19 4.42 -10.69
N ASN A 12 18.37 4.32 -9.65
CA ASN A 12 18.34 3.12 -8.79
C ASN A 12 17.60 1.93 -9.40
N GLY A 13 17.05 2.08 -10.60
CA GLY A 13 16.33 1.02 -11.28
C GLY A 13 14.81 1.06 -11.15
N ASP A 14 14.27 1.95 -10.33
CA ASP A 14 12.82 2.13 -10.27
C ASP A 14 12.29 2.66 -11.60
N ILE A 15 11.06 2.27 -11.97
CA ILE A 15 10.40 2.72 -13.19
C ILE A 15 9.04 3.28 -12.85
N TYR A 16 8.80 4.52 -13.24
CA TYR A 16 7.48 5.15 -13.10
C TYR A 16 6.79 5.25 -14.45
N ILE A 17 5.51 4.85 -14.50
CA ILE A 17 4.67 5.01 -15.68
C ILE A 17 3.38 5.67 -15.22
N GLY A 18 3.15 6.91 -15.64
CA GLY A 18 1.92 7.59 -15.23
C GLY A 18 1.94 9.08 -15.45
N GLU A 19 1.05 9.75 -14.74
CA GLU A 19 0.86 11.19 -14.87
C GLU A 19 1.94 11.98 -14.12
N TYR A 20 2.35 13.06 -14.73
CA TYR A 20 3.44 13.91 -14.25
C TYR A 20 3.06 15.37 -14.44
N ASN A 21 3.39 16.20 -13.47
CA ASN A 21 3.14 17.63 -13.53
C ASN A 21 4.20 18.37 -12.75
N ASN A 22 4.79 19.42 -13.34
CA ASN A 22 5.84 20.21 -12.69
C ASN A 22 6.99 19.35 -12.18
N ASN A 23 7.45 18.41 -13.02
CA ASN A 23 8.57 17.51 -12.72
C ASN A 23 8.31 16.59 -11.51
N LYS A 24 7.05 16.38 -11.16
CA LYS A 24 6.66 15.51 -10.06
C LYS A 24 5.57 14.55 -10.47
N ARG A 25 5.55 13.39 -9.84
CA ARG A 25 4.45 12.45 -10.01
C ARG A 25 3.20 13.07 -9.39
N ASN A 26 2.18 13.23 -10.20
CA ASN A 26 0.92 13.83 -9.81
C ASN A 26 -0.20 13.17 -10.62
N GLY A 27 -1.24 12.70 -9.94
CA GLY A 27 -2.32 12.00 -10.60
C GLY A 27 -2.14 10.50 -10.48
N LYS A 28 -2.54 9.74 -11.49
CA LYS A 28 -2.46 8.27 -11.45
C LYS A 28 -1.16 7.77 -12.05
N GLY A 29 -0.55 6.80 -11.40
CA GLY A 29 0.68 6.23 -11.90
C GLY A 29 1.08 4.93 -11.23
N ILE A 30 1.94 4.19 -11.94
CA ILE A 30 2.46 2.91 -11.48
C ILE A 30 3.95 3.06 -11.26
N MET A 31 4.39 2.72 -10.06
CA MET A 31 5.82 2.65 -9.75
C MET A 31 6.21 1.19 -9.61
N LYS A 32 7.18 0.77 -10.42
CA LYS A 32 7.81 -0.54 -10.27
C LYS A 32 9.14 -0.33 -9.60
N TYR A 33 9.25 -0.75 -8.35
CA TYR A 33 10.48 -0.57 -7.58
C TYR A 33 11.52 -1.63 -7.96
N ASN A 34 12.78 -1.30 -7.77
CA ASN A 34 13.87 -2.21 -8.11
C ASN A 34 13.87 -3.47 -7.22
N ASN A 35 13.21 -3.43 -6.07
CA ASN A 35 13.05 -4.59 -5.19
C ASN A 35 11.85 -5.47 -5.58
N LYS A 36 11.22 -5.18 -6.73
CA LYS A 36 10.06 -5.89 -7.30
C LYS A 36 8.73 -5.56 -6.64
N GLU A 37 8.68 -4.63 -5.71
CA GLU A 37 7.40 -4.12 -5.21
C GLU A 37 6.76 -3.22 -6.27
N ILE A 38 5.44 -3.10 -6.22
CA ILE A 38 4.68 -2.30 -7.20
C ILE A 38 3.66 -1.46 -6.46
N TYR A 39 3.61 -0.17 -6.77
CA TYR A 39 2.52 0.69 -6.36
C TYR A 39 1.73 1.13 -7.59
N ASN A 40 0.41 1.00 -7.52
CA ASN A 40 -0.49 1.46 -8.57
C ASN A 40 -1.58 2.30 -7.91
N GLY A 41 -1.53 3.60 -8.13
CA GLY A 41 -2.53 4.46 -7.50
C GLY A 41 -2.29 5.93 -7.72
N GLU A 42 -2.81 6.71 -6.78
CA GLU A 42 -2.77 8.17 -6.86
C GLU A 42 -1.48 8.72 -6.25
N TRP A 43 -1.03 9.80 -6.83
CA TRP A 43 0.20 10.51 -6.45
C TRP A 43 -0.08 11.99 -6.30
N LYS A 44 0.62 12.64 -5.42
CA LYS A 44 0.59 14.09 -5.27
C LYS A 44 1.98 14.57 -4.86
N ASP A 45 2.58 15.45 -5.69
CA ASP A 45 3.90 16.03 -5.43
C ASP A 45 4.93 14.97 -5.04
N ASP A 46 5.07 13.94 -5.89
CA ASP A 46 6.01 12.83 -5.73
C ASP A 46 5.72 11.87 -4.57
N LYS A 47 4.59 12.00 -3.91
CA LYS A 47 4.22 11.13 -2.80
C LYS A 47 2.95 10.36 -3.11
N LYS A 48 2.87 9.14 -2.59
CA LYS A 48 1.63 8.38 -2.63
C LYS A 48 0.60 9.11 -1.78
N GLU A 49 -0.57 9.37 -2.35
CA GLU A 49 -1.62 10.14 -1.72
C GLU A 49 -2.96 9.66 -2.27
N GLY A 50 -3.98 9.53 -1.40
CA GLY A 50 -5.26 9.05 -1.86
C GLY A 50 -5.31 7.53 -1.91
N LYS A 51 -5.95 6.97 -2.95
CA LYS A 51 -6.15 5.51 -3.03
C LYS A 51 -5.11 4.83 -3.90
N GLY A 52 -4.69 3.66 -3.48
CA GLY A 52 -3.74 2.89 -4.25
C GLY A 52 -3.70 1.42 -3.86
N ILE A 53 -2.99 0.67 -4.68
CA ILE A 53 -2.75 -0.76 -4.48
C ILE A 53 -1.25 -0.96 -4.41
N TYR A 54 -0.80 -1.60 -3.34
CA TYR A 54 0.62 -1.90 -3.15
C TYR A 54 0.82 -3.41 -3.11
N ILE A 55 1.75 -3.89 -3.92
CA ILE A 55 2.11 -5.31 -3.92
C ILE A 55 3.51 -5.40 -3.34
N PHE A 56 3.61 -6.06 -2.19
CA PHE A 56 4.87 -6.23 -1.47
C PHE A 56 5.68 -7.37 -2.08
N LYS A 57 7.00 -7.29 -1.98
CA LYS A 57 7.85 -8.36 -2.44
C LYS A 57 7.67 -9.60 -1.57
N ASN A 58 7.93 -10.75 -2.15
CA ASN A 58 7.94 -11.99 -1.38
C ASN A 58 9.19 -12.02 -0.51
N ASP A 59 9.01 -12.10 0.80
CA ASP A 59 10.10 -12.19 1.76
C ASP A 59 10.21 -13.64 2.24
N GLU A 60 11.22 -14.34 1.75
CA GLU A 60 11.42 -15.75 2.07
C GLU A 60 11.75 -15.98 3.55
N ASN A 61 12.19 -14.93 4.24
CA ASN A 61 12.49 -15.02 5.67
C ASN A 61 11.26 -14.83 6.56
N ASP A 62 10.13 -14.45 5.98
CA ASP A 62 8.87 -14.30 6.69
C ASP A 62 8.13 -15.64 6.73
N ILE A 63 8.67 -16.57 7.51
CA ILE A 63 8.18 -17.95 7.55
C ILE A 63 6.76 -18.03 8.08
N ILE A 64 6.41 -17.21 9.08
CA ILE A 64 5.08 -17.23 9.68
C ILE A 64 4.07 -16.36 8.94
N GLY A 65 4.52 -15.63 7.91
CA GLY A 65 3.64 -14.88 7.02
C GLY A 65 2.99 -13.64 7.65
N ILE A 66 3.65 -13.03 8.62
CA ILE A 66 3.09 -11.85 9.32
C ILE A 66 3.20 -10.57 8.51
N LYS A 67 3.98 -10.57 7.44
CA LYS A 67 4.14 -9.37 6.60
C LYS A 67 3.05 -9.28 5.56
N GLY A 68 2.80 -8.06 5.08
CA GLY A 68 1.82 -7.82 4.05
C GLY A 68 2.20 -8.43 2.72
N LYS A 69 1.19 -8.91 2.00
CA LYS A 69 1.31 -9.39 0.63
C LYS A 69 0.78 -8.34 -0.34
N LYS A 70 -0.35 -7.74 -0.01
CA LYS A 70 -1.00 -6.73 -0.84
C LYS A 70 -1.84 -5.81 0.03
N TYR A 71 -1.79 -4.52 -0.26
CA TYR A 71 -2.63 -3.53 0.40
C TYR A 71 -3.47 -2.80 -0.64
N ILE A 72 -4.75 -2.63 -0.36
CA ILE A 72 -5.66 -1.83 -1.18
C ILE A 72 -6.30 -0.80 -0.25
N GLY A 73 -6.00 0.48 -0.44
CA GLY A 73 -6.59 1.48 0.42
C GLY A 73 -5.94 2.83 0.35
N GLU A 74 -6.07 3.58 1.43
CA GLU A 74 -5.69 4.98 1.47
C GLU A 74 -4.24 5.20 1.89
N TYR A 75 -3.65 6.22 1.29
CA TYR A 75 -2.30 6.70 1.58
C TYR A 75 -2.34 8.18 1.92
N LYS A 76 -1.43 8.59 2.76
CA LYS A 76 -1.20 9.99 3.09
C LYS A 76 0.29 10.21 3.25
N ASN A 77 0.86 11.11 2.42
CA ASN A 77 2.30 11.42 2.45
C ASN A 77 3.17 10.16 2.41
N ASP A 78 2.96 9.28 1.42
CA ASP A 78 3.69 8.02 1.23
C ASP A 78 3.39 6.93 2.27
N ILE A 79 2.53 7.18 3.23
CA ILE A 79 2.28 6.27 4.34
C ILE A 79 0.87 5.69 4.22
N ILE A 80 0.74 4.39 4.48
CA ILE A 80 -0.58 3.77 4.61
C ILE A 80 -1.30 4.41 5.80
N ASP A 81 -2.39 5.08 5.52
CA ASP A 81 -3.14 5.84 6.53
C ASP A 81 -4.58 6.00 6.07
N GLY A 82 -5.51 5.49 6.85
CA GLY A 82 -6.94 5.55 6.54
C GLY A 82 -7.53 4.18 6.36
N GLU A 83 -8.63 4.10 5.61
CA GLU A 83 -9.36 2.84 5.40
C GLU A 83 -8.73 2.01 4.29
N GLY A 84 -8.62 0.71 4.53
CA GLY A 84 -8.06 -0.17 3.53
C GLY A 84 -8.23 -1.64 3.86
N ILE A 85 -7.68 -2.46 2.98
CA ILE A 85 -7.68 -3.92 3.12
C ILE A 85 -6.24 -4.39 3.00
N MET A 86 -5.75 -5.05 4.02
CA MET A 86 -4.42 -5.65 4.00
C MET A 86 -4.54 -7.16 3.90
N TYR A 87 -3.92 -7.71 2.88
CA TYR A 87 -3.78 -9.16 2.70
C TYR A 87 -2.40 -9.56 3.21
N TYR A 88 -2.36 -10.49 4.16
CA TYR A 88 -1.10 -10.98 4.71
C TYR A 88 -0.68 -12.28 4.05
N LYS A 89 0.59 -12.59 4.11
CA LYS A 89 1.14 -13.81 3.52
C LYS A 89 0.62 -15.07 4.17
N ASN A 90 0.25 -15.01 5.45
CA ASN A 90 -0.34 -16.13 6.19
C ASN A 90 -1.82 -16.34 5.89
N ARG A 91 -2.38 -15.64 4.89
CA ARG A 91 -3.77 -15.69 4.46
C ARG A 91 -4.75 -14.95 5.37
N GLU A 92 -4.27 -14.25 6.38
CA GLU A 92 -5.14 -13.36 7.14
C GLU A 92 -5.48 -12.13 6.31
N ILE A 93 -6.66 -11.56 6.56
CA ILE A 93 -7.12 -10.36 5.86
C ILE A 93 -7.62 -9.37 6.90
N TYR A 94 -7.11 -8.16 6.86
CA TYR A 94 -7.61 -7.09 7.71
C TYR A 94 -8.35 -6.06 6.85
N LYS A 95 -9.56 -5.70 7.28
CA LYS A 95 -10.36 -4.64 6.65
C LYS A 95 -10.67 -3.59 7.70
N GLY A 96 -10.20 -2.38 7.49
CA GLY A 96 -10.49 -1.33 8.43
C GLY A 96 -9.48 -0.20 8.40
N LYS A 97 -9.46 0.56 9.49
CA LYS A 97 -8.59 1.70 9.59
C LYS A 97 -7.15 1.27 9.89
N MET A 98 -6.23 1.91 9.21
CA MET A 98 -4.79 1.73 9.44
C MET A 98 -4.16 3.10 9.67
N LYS A 99 -3.11 3.10 10.47
CA LYS A 99 -2.31 4.29 10.69
C LYS A 99 -0.85 3.87 10.73
N ASP A 100 -0.04 4.49 9.86
CA ASP A 100 1.38 4.19 9.76
C ASP A 100 1.65 2.68 9.65
N LYS A 101 0.93 2.02 8.72
CA LYS A 101 1.01 0.58 8.44
C LYS A 101 0.48 -0.32 9.55
N LYS A 102 -0.09 0.22 10.60
CA LYS A 102 -0.60 -0.58 11.73
C LYS A 102 -2.11 -0.54 11.79
N LYS A 103 -2.70 -1.63 12.26
CA LYS A 103 -4.14 -1.66 12.54
C LYS A 103 -4.42 -0.67 13.65
N GLU A 104 -5.40 0.21 13.42
CA GLU A 104 -5.75 1.26 14.37
C GLU A 104 -7.23 1.57 14.22
N GLY A 105 -7.91 1.86 15.35
CA GLY A 105 -9.34 2.18 15.28
C GLY A 105 -10.19 0.95 15.04
N ILE A 106 -11.28 1.11 14.29
CA ILE A 106 -12.23 0.02 14.03
C ILE A 106 -11.80 -0.78 12.81
N GLY A 107 -11.77 -2.09 12.96
CA GLY A 107 -11.44 -2.98 11.86
C GLY A 107 -11.79 -4.43 12.13
N GLU A 108 -11.83 -5.21 11.05
CA GLU A 108 -12.14 -6.63 11.10
C GLU A 108 -10.97 -7.43 10.58
N ILE A 109 -10.53 -8.42 11.35
CA ILE A 109 -9.57 -9.39 10.87
C ILE A 109 -10.25 -10.72 10.61
N ILE A 110 -9.91 -11.34 9.48
CA ILE A 110 -10.35 -12.67 9.11
C ILE A 110 -9.12 -13.55 9.19
N TYR A 111 -9.14 -14.51 10.13
CA TYR A 111 -8.01 -15.41 10.33
C TYR A 111 -8.02 -16.52 9.28
N LYS A 112 -6.91 -17.17 9.11
CA LYS A 112 -6.75 -18.17 8.08
C LYS A 112 -7.70 -19.37 8.22
N ASN A 113 -8.17 -19.67 9.44
CA ASN A 113 -9.16 -20.72 9.67
C ASN A 113 -10.60 -20.27 9.45
N GLY A 114 -10.80 -19.00 9.06
CA GLY A 114 -12.12 -18.44 8.82
C GLY A 114 -12.73 -17.70 10.00
N ASP A 115 -12.13 -17.78 11.18
CA ASP A 115 -12.59 -17.01 12.33
C ASP A 115 -12.43 -15.52 12.08
N LYS A 116 -13.28 -14.73 12.72
CA LYS A 116 -13.29 -13.27 12.56
C LYS A 116 -13.29 -12.57 13.90
N TYR A 117 -12.61 -11.44 13.95
CA TYR A 117 -12.75 -10.49 15.05
C TYR A 117 -13.04 -9.11 14.46
N LYS A 118 -14.06 -8.44 14.96
CA LYS A 118 -14.36 -7.07 14.59
C LYS A 118 -14.43 -6.21 15.84
N GLY A 119 -13.68 -5.14 15.85
CA GLY A 119 -13.65 -4.27 17.02
C GLY A 119 -12.54 -3.24 16.93
N GLU A 120 -12.10 -2.79 18.10
CA GLU A 120 -11.07 -1.75 18.18
C GLU A 120 -9.67 -2.35 18.15
N TRP A 121 -8.78 -1.60 17.52
CA TRP A 121 -7.37 -1.94 17.37
C TRP A 121 -6.50 -0.77 17.79
N LYS A 122 -5.36 -1.06 18.35
CA LYS A 122 -4.37 -0.05 18.66
C LYS A 122 -2.98 -0.65 18.49
N ASN A 123 -2.16 -0.04 17.62
CA ASN A 123 -0.81 -0.49 17.31
C ASN A 123 -0.76 -1.99 16.99
N ASP A 124 -1.61 -2.45 16.06
CA ASP A 124 -1.72 -3.85 15.63
C ASP A 124 -2.30 -4.81 16.70
N LYS A 125 -2.75 -4.30 17.81
CA LYS A 125 -3.31 -5.13 18.89
C LYS A 125 -4.79 -4.86 19.10
N ARG A 126 -5.51 -5.93 19.37
CA ARG A 126 -6.94 -5.84 19.72
C ARG A 126 -7.14 -5.22 21.10
#